data_0d79d6fa04839b8cd38e74d998d57a44
#
_entry.id   0d79d6fa04839b8cd38e74d998d57a44
#
_cell.length_a   1.000
_cell.length_b   1.000
_cell.length_c   1.000
_cell.angle_alpha   90.00
_cell.angle_beta   90.00
_cell.angle_gamma   90.00
#
_symmetry.space_group_name_H-M   'P 1'
#
loop_
_entity.id
_entity.type
_entity.pdbx_description
1 polymer ?
#
loop_
_entity_poly.entity_id
_entity_poly.type
_entity_poly.pdbx_seq_one_letter_code
_entity_poly.pdbx_strand_id
1 'polypeptide(L)'
;MVKSELLTPRGLRTLAPKNIHYEGTYEGDQATRDHAYHQGTVWPWLIGPYIEANFRLYGKEFVKTAKELLAGFEEDMTVYGVCSVGEIYDGNPPYAPNGCISQAWSVGEILRSMAMIRKYEKAKK
;
A
#
# COMPACT_ATOMS: atom_id res chain seq x y z
N MET A 1 -9.74 2.68 -12.77
CA MET A 1 -8.35 2.34 -13.15
C MET A 1 -7.49 2.04 -11.93
N VAL A 2 -7.16 2.97 -11.01
CA VAL A 2 -6.28 2.68 -9.86
C VAL A 2 -6.75 1.49 -9.03
N LYS A 3 -8.03 1.45 -8.65
CA LYS A 3 -8.60 0.34 -7.86
C LYS A 3 -8.46 -1.03 -8.53
N SER A 4 -8.70 -1.12 -9.84
CA SER A 4 -8.71 -2.40 -10.56
C SER A 4 -7.33 -2.90 -10.97
N GLU A 5 -6.36 -2.00 -11.14
CA GLU A 5 -5.06 -2.34 -11.71
C GLU A 5 -3.91 -2.30 -10.69
N LEU A 6 -3.98 -1.36 -9.75
CA LEU A 6 -2.85 -1.07 -8.87
C LEU A 6 -3.07 -1.47 -7.42
N LEU A 7 -4.33 -1.42 -6.92
CA LEU A 7 -4.62 -1.67 -5.52
C LEU A 7 -4.38 -3.14 -5.15
N THR A 8 -3.68 -3.34 -4.03
CA THR A 8 -3.40 -4.65 -3.42
C THR A 8 -3.68 -4.60 -1.92
N PRO A 9 -3.67 -5.73 -1.22
CA PRO A 9 -3.77 -5.75 0.25
C PRO A 9 -2.62 -5.04 0.98
N ARG A 10 -1.49 -4.78 0.31
CA ARG A 10 -0.26 -4.22 0.89
C ARG A 10 0.05 -2.79 0.40
N GLY A 11 -0.85 -2.14 -0.32
CA GLY A 11 -0.64 -0.82 -0.90
C GLY A 11 -0.94 -0.77 -2.39
N LEU A 12 -0.23 0.07 -3.14
CA LEU A 12 -0.43 0.19 -4.59
C LEU A 12 0.81 -0.24 -5.35
N ARG A 13 0.59 -0.97 -6.44
CA ARG A 13 1.63 -1.26 -7.43
C ARG A 13 2.11 0.02 -8.10
N THR A 14 3.38 0.06 -8.42
CA THR A 14 4.00 1.15 -9.19
C THR A 14 3.68 1.06 -10.69
N LEU A 15 3.36 -0.14 -11.19
CA LEU A 15 2.96 -0.37 -12.57
C LEU A 15 1.85 -1.43 -12.63
N ALA A 16 0.96 -1.32 -13.60
CA ALA A 16 -0.14 -2.28 -13.78
C ALA A 16 0.37 -3.60 -14.37
N PRO A 17 -0.13 -4.78 -13.89
CA PRO A 17 0.33 -6.09 -14.38
C PRO A 17 0.18 -6.33 -15.87
N LYS A 18 -0.72 -5.60 -16.54
CA LYS A 18 -0.90 -5.69 -18.00
C LYS A 18 0.10 -4.88 -18.82
N ASN A 19 0.94 -4.08 -18.16
CA ASN A 19 1.98 -3.33 -18.88
C ASN A 19 3.12 -4.26 -19.30
N ILE A 20 3.64 -4.09 -20.50
CA ILE A 20 4.71 -4.94 -21.06
C ILE A 20 6.02 -4.87 -20.24
N HIS A 21 6.22 -3.81 -19.47
CA HIS A 21 7.40 -3.62 -18.62
C HIS A 21 7.15 -3.98 -17.16
N TYR A 22 6.06 -4.70 -16.87
CA TYR A 22 5.73 -5.07 -15.49
C TYR A 22 6.69 -6.09 -14.91
N GLU A 23 7.35 -5.70 -13.82
CA GLU A 23 8.26 -6.52 -13.03
C GLU A 23 7.73 -6.60 -11.59
N GLY A 24 6.87 -7.59 -11.34
CA GLY A 24 6.15 -7.72 -10.08
C GLY A 24 6.93 -8.42 -8.96
N THR A 25 8.13 -8.90 -9.19
CA THR A 25 8.94 -9.64 -8.21
C THR A 25 10.26 -8.92 -7.96
N TYR A 26 10.59 -8.68 -6.69
CA TYR A 26 11.82 -8.00 -6.27
C TYR A 26 12.87 -9.02 -5.84
N GLU A 27 13.55 -9.65 -6.82
CA GLU A 27 14.55 -10.68 -6.56
C GLU A 27 15.70 -10.63 -7.58
N GLY A 28 16.72 -11.48 -7.37
CA GLY A 28 17.88 -11.58 -8.25
C GLY A 28 19.06 -10.70 -7.82
N ASP A 29 19.90 -10.32 -8.77
CA ASP A 29 21.02 -9.41 -8.55
C ASP A 29 20.57 -7.96 -8.35
N GLN A 30 21.52 -7.06 -8.07
CA GLN A 30 21.19 -5.66 -7.80
C GLN A 30 20.52 -5.00 -9.01
N ALA A 31 21.02 -5.23 -10.22
CA ALA A 31 20.48 -4.59 -11.42
C ALA A 31 19.03 -5.02 -11.69
N THR A 32 18.72 -6.30 -11.49
CA THR A 32 17.37 -6.86 -11.62
C THR A 32 16.43 -6.25 -10.58
N ARG A 33 16.87 -6.18 -9.32
CA ARG A 33 16.07 -5.55 -8.25
C ARG A 33 15.83 -4.06 -8.48
N ASP A 34 16.87 -3.31 -8.89
CA ASP A 34 16.76 -1.88 -9.18
C ASP A 34 15.77 -1.63 -10.35
N HIS A 35 15.75 -2.52 -11.34
CA HIS A 35 14.78 -2.45 -12.43
C HIS A 35 13.35 -2.66 -11.94
N ALA A 36 13.11 -3.67 -11.10
CA ALA A 36 11.78 -3.98 -10.56
C ALA A 36 11.25 -2.93 -9.57
N TYR A 37 12.14 -2.17 -8.94
CA TYR A 37 11.86 -1.32 -7.77
C TYR A 37 10.72 -0.31 -7.97
N HIS A 38 10.49 0.15 -9.20
CA HIS A 38 9.38 1.03 -9.59
C HIS A 38 8.59 0.54 -10.81
N GLN A 39 8.72 -0.75 -11.16
CA GLN A 39 8.11 -1.34 -12.35
C GLN A 39 7.06 -2.41 -12.03
N GLY A 40 6.48 -2.38 -10.85
CA GLY A 40 5.44 -3.36 -10.49
C GLY A 40 5.36 -3.68 -9.01
N THR A 41 6.45 -3.49 -8.26
CA THR A 41 6.45 -3.61 -6.80
C THR A 41 5.39 -2.73 -6.16
N VAL A 42 4.86 -3.19 -5.03
CA VAL A 42 3.86 -2.48 -4.24
C VAL A 42 4.56 -1.58 -3.22
N TRP A 43 4.12 -0.34 -3.15
CA TRP A 43 4.57 0.63 -2.17
C TRP A 43 3.46 0.97 -1.18
N PRO A 44 3.62 0.64 0.11
CA PRO A 44 2.61 0.88 1.14
C PRO A 44 2.21 2.35 1.29
N TRP A 45 3.18 3.27 1.24
CA TRP A 45 2.90 4.69 1.45
C TRP A 45 1.85 5.26 0.49
N LEU A 46 1.72 4.70 -0.72
CA LEU A 46 0.75 5.13 -1.72
C LEU A 46 -0.71 4.92 -1.27
N ILE A 47 -0.94 4.09 -0.23
CA ILE A 47 -2.29 3.89 0.31
C ILE A 47 -2.86 5.17 0.92
N GLY A 48 -2.02 6.02 1.53
CA GLY A 48 -2.46 7.25 2.15
C GLY A 48 -3.08 8.24 1.16
N PRO A 49 -2.38 8.66 0.09
CA PRO A 49 -2.96 9.47 -0.98
C PRO A 49 -4.18 8.84 -1.65
N TYR A 50 -4.20 7.51 -1.80
CA TYR A 50 -5.36 6.81 -2.35
C TYR A 50 -6.58 6.95 -1.42
N ILE A 51 -6.41 6.71 -0.12
CA ILE A 51 -7.49 6.86 0.87
C ILE A 51 -7.97 8.32 0.92
N GLU A 52 -7.06 9.29 0.92
CA GLU A 52 -7.40 10.70 0.93
C GLU A 52 -8.24 11.10 -0.29
N ALA A 53 -7.83 10.69 -1.48
CA ALA A 53 -8.57 10.97 -2.71
C ALA A 53 -10.00 10.39 -2.66
N ASN A 54 -10.15 9.17 -2.14
CA ASN A 54 -11.47 8.53 -2.00
C ASN A 54 -12.32 9.22 -0.92
N PHE A 55 -11.74 9.69 0.19
CA PHE A 55 -12.47 10.50 1.15
C PHE A 55 -12.97 11.83 0.59
N ARG A 56 -12.18 12.46 -0.29
CA ARG A 56 -12.63 13.68 -0.99
C ARG A 56 -13.79 13.43 -1.94
N LEU A 57 -13.88 12.25 -2.55
CA LEU A 57 -14.94 11.87 -3.49
C LEU A 57 -16.20 11.34 -2.79
N TYR A 58 -16.04 10.50 -1.77
CA TYR A 58 -17.14 9.72 -1.19
C TYR A 58 -17.41 10.06 0.29
N GLY A 59 -16.57 10.89 0.90
CA GLY A 59 -16.78 11.30 2.29
C GLY A 59 -16.89 10.12 3.25
N LYS A 60 -17.86 10.20 4.15
CA LYS A 60 -18.11 9.19 5.20
C LYS A 60 -18.42 7.78 4.66
N GLU A 61 -18.95 7.67 3.45
CA GLU A 61 -19.28 6.38 2.84
C GLU A 61 -18.05 5.51 2.60
N PHE A 62 -16.88 6.12 2.45
CA PHE A 62 -15.63 5.39 2.25
C PHE A 62 -14.99 4.86 3.54
N VAL A 63 -15.46 5.22 4.73
CA VAL A 63 -14.87 4.83 6.03
C VAL A 63 -14.70 3.32 6.16
N LYS A 64 -15.74 2.54 5.84
CA LYS A 64 -15.68 1.07 5.93
C LYS A 64 -14.56 0.51 5.04
N THR A 65 -14.53 0.91 3.78
CA THR A 65 -13.51 0.46 2.82
C THR A 65 -12.10 0.88 3.26
N ALA A 66 -11.93 2.10 3.77
CA ALA A 66 -10.65 2.56 4.27
C ALA A 66 -10.13 1.71 5.44
N LYS A 67 -11.00 1.29 6.36
CA LYS A 67 -10.65 0.36 7.45
C LYS A 67 -10.24 -1.01 6.92
N GLU A 68 -10.98 -1.56 5.97
CA GLU A 68 -10.66 -2.85 5.34
C GLU A 68 -9.30 -2.81 4.64
N LEU A 69 -8.97 -1.70 3.99
CA LEU A 69 -7.65 -1.52 3.36
C LEU A 69 -6.50 -1.49 4.39
N LEU A 70 -6.70 -0.84 5.54
CA LEU A 70 -5.67 -0.78 6.58
C LEU A 70 -5.52 -2.11 7.32
N ALA A 71 -6.57 -2.89 7.48
CA ALA A 71 -6.52 -4.21 8.10
C ALA A 71 -5.56 -5.17 7.36
N GLY A 72 -5.35 -4.99 6.06
CA GLY A 72 -4.37 -5.75 5.29
C GLY A 72 -2.92 -5.62 5.81
N PHE A 73 -2.59 -4.60 6.58
CA PHE A 73 -1.25 -4.43 7.14
C PHE A 73 -1.08 -5.06 8.53
N GLU A 74 -2.16 -5.36 9.26
CA GLU A 74 -2.08 -5.89 10.62
C GLU A 74 -1.38 -7.25 10.69
N GLU A 75 -1.65 -8.13 9.73
CA GLU A 75 -1.00 -9.44 9.62
C GLU A 75 0.51 -9.28 9.39
N ASP A 76 0.90 -8.39 8.48
CA ASP A 76 2.29 -8.16 8.12
C ASP A 76 3.13 -7.60 9.28
N MET A 77 2.54 -6.75 10.12
CA MET A 77 3.18 -6.22 11.32
C MET A 77 3.60 -7.29 12.35
N THR A 78 3.14 -8.53 12.20
CA THR A 78 3.54 -9.66 13.06
C THR A 78 4.59 -10.56 12.44
N VAL A 79 4.85 -10.42 11.13
CA VAL A 79 5.71 -11.32 10.35
C VAL A 79 7.00 -10.62 9.90
N TYR A 80 6.87 -9.44 9.34
CA TYR A 80 7.99 -8.67 8.78
C TYR A 80 8.04 -7.28 9.45
N GLY A 81 9.16 -6.90 10.04
CA GLY A 81 9.27 -5.62 10.72
C GLY A 81 8.27 -5.43 11.88
N VAL A 82 8.32 -6.31 12.88
CA VAL A 82 7.37 -6.35 14.02
C VAL A 82 6.94 -4.96 14.50
N CYS A 83 5.63 -4.71 14.55
CA CYS A 83 5.00 -3.43 14.86
C CYS A 83 5.35 -2.29 13.88
N SER A 84 5.80 -2.62 12.68
CA SER A 84 6.15 -1.64 11.64
C SER A 84 5.64 -2.08 10.27
N VAL A 85 5.85 -1.25 9.25
CA VAL A 85 5.49 -1.53 7.86
C VAL A 85 6.72 -1.39 6.99
N GLY A 86 6.95 -2.39 6.16
CA GLY A 86 8.09 -2.45 5.25
C GLY A 86 8.07 -1.39 4.15
N GLU A 87 9.12 -1.34 3.39
CA GLU A 87 9.31 -0.39 2.30
C GLU A 87 8.48 -0.77 1.09
N ILE A 88 8.63 -2.00 0.61
CA ILE A 88 8.01 -2.53 -0.60
C ILE A 88 7.53 -3.97 -0.40
N TYR A 89 6.66 -4.40 -1.30
CA TYR A 89 6.21 -5.80 -1.41
C TYR A 89 6.24 -6.19 -2.88
N ASP A 90 6.30 -7.50 -3.14
CA ASP A 90 6.08 -8.00 -4.49
C ASP A 90 4.71 -7.55 -5.02
N GLY A 91 4.64 -7.30 -6.31
CA GLY A 91 3.41 -6.91 -6.99
C GLY A 91 2.41 -8.04 -7.16
N ASN A 92 2.84 -9.30 -6.99
CA ASN A 92 2.03 -10.50 -7.16
C ASN A 92 1.82 -11.23 -5.83
N PRO A 93 0.71 -11.96 -5.66
CA PRO A 93 0.55 -12.83 -4.49
C PRO A 93 1.73 -13.80 -4.34
N PRO A 94 2.18 -14.06 -3.10
CA PRO A 94 1.59 -13.69 -1.82
C PRO A 94 1.93 -12.27 -1.33
N TYR A 95 2.48 -11.39 -2.18
CA TYR A 95 2.91 -10.02 -1.82
C TYR A 95 4.03 -10.06 -0.77
N ALA A 96 5.10 -10.79 -1.06
CA ALA A 96 6.23 -10.96 -0.16
C ALA A 96 6.86 -9.59 0.20
N PRO A 97 7.14 -9.33 1.49
CA PRO A 97 7.77 -8.09 1.91
C PRO A 97 9.24 -8.05 1.48
N ASN A 98 9.71 -6.87 1.09
CA ASN A 98 11.07 -6.63 0.60
C ASN A 98 11.56 -5.23 1.00
N GLY A 99 12.81 -4.93 0.69
CA GLY A 99 13.43 -3.64 1.02
C GLY A 99 13.70 -3.47 2.50
N CYS A 100 13.60 -2.24 3.00
CA CYS A 100 13.75 -1.97 4.42
C CYS A 100 12.60 -2.55 5.23
N ILE A 101 12.91 -3.24 6.33
CA ILE A 101 11.92 -3.89 7.22
C ILE A 101 11.00 -2.88 7.93
N SER A 102 11.39 -1.62 8.02
CA SER A 102 10.63 -0.54 8.64
C SER A 102 10.88 0.75 7.87
N GLN A 103 9.87 1.27 7.20
CA GLN A 103 9.98 2.47 6.38
C GLN A 103 9.11 3.59 6.94
N ALA A 104 9.74 4.74 7.24
CA ALA A 104 9.09 5.86 7.91
C ALA A 104 7.84 6.37 7.17
N TRP A 105 7.90 6.55 5.86
CA TRP A 105 6.74 7.02 5.09
C TRP A 105 5.62 5.99 4.98
N SER A 106 5.93 4.67 4.98
CA SER A 106 4.91 3.64 5.03
C SER A 106 4.12 3.72 6.35
N VAL A 107 4.83 3.76 7.47
CA VAL A 107 4.22 3.93 8.81
C VAL A 107 3.47 5.26 8.89
N GLY A 108 4.09 6.36 8.46
CA GLY A 108 3.50 7.70 8.50
C GLY A 108 2.18 7.80 7.72
N GLU A 109 2.10 7.22 6.54
CA GLU A 109 0.89 7.25 5.72
C GLU A 109 -0.23 6.37 6.27
N ILE A 110 0.09 5.25 6.93
CA ILE A 110 -0.90 4.44 7.64
C ILE A 110 -1.46 5.22 8.83
N LEU A 111 -0.61 5.84 9.66
CA LEU A 111 -1.05 6.67 10.79
C LEU A 111 -1.89 7.86 10.31
N ARG A 112 -1.49 8.52 9.22
CA ARG A 112 -2.26 9.61 8.60
C ARG A 112 -3.62 9.11 8.13
N SER A 113 -3.69 7.95 7.52
CA SER A 113 -4.94 7.32 7.09
C SER A 113 -5.86 7.00 8.26
N MET A 114 -5.33 6.47 9.36
CA MET A 114 -6.09 6.25 10.60
C MET A 114 -6.68 7.57 11.16
N ALA A 115 -5.91 8.65 11.14
CA ALA A 115 -6.39 9.96 11.56
C ALA A 115 -7.52 10.48 10.67
N MET A 116 -7.41 10.30 9.34
CA MET A 116 -8.48 10.65 8.39
C MET A 116 -9.75 9.82 8.65
N ILE A 117 -9.64 8.51 8.84
CA ILE A 117 -10.78 7.65 9.17
C ILE A 117 -11.51 8.18 10.41
N ARG A 118 -10.79 8.45 11.51
CA ARG A 118 -11.36 9.00 12.74
C ARG A 118 -12.07 10.33 12.52
N LYS A 119 -11.51 11.21 11.67
CA LYS A 119 -12.11 12.51 11.30
C LYS A 119 -13.44 12.32 10.58
N TYR A 120 -13.48 11.46 9.57
CA TYR A 120 -14.68 11.21 8.79
C TYR A 120 -15.76 10.43 9.54
N GLU A 121 -15.39 9.56 10.48
CA GLU A 121 -16.34 8.89 11.39
C GLU A 121 -17.10 9.87 12.28
N LYS A 122 -16.39 10.87 12.80
CA LYS A 122 -16.98 11.90 13.69
C LYS A 122 -17.72 13.00 12.96
N ALA A 123 -17.52 13.14 11.65
CA ALA A 123 -18.22 14.16 10.87
C ALA A 123 -19.72 13.92 10.92
N LYS A 124 -20.47 14.91 11.43
CA LYS A 124 -21.93 14.93 11.32
C LYS A 124 -22.30 15.05 9.83
N LYS A 125 -23.40 14.44 9.45
CA LYS A 125 -23.98 14.60 8.10
C LYS A 125 -24.24 16.05 7.80
#